data_aad6ee8159afbb1d397bdee021f31825
#
_entry.id   aad6ee8159afbb1d397bdee021f31825
#
_cell.length_a   1.000
_cell.length_b   1.000
_cell.length_c   1.000
_cell.angle_alpha   90.00
_cell.angle_beta   90.00
_cell.angle_gamma   90.00
#
_symmetry.space_group_name_H-M   'P 1'
#
loop_
_entity.id
_entity.type
_entity.pdbx_description
1 polymer ?
#
loop_
_entity_poly.entity_id
_entity_poly.type
_entity_poly.pdbx_seq_one_letter_code
_entity_poly.pdbx_strand_id
1 'polypeptide(L)'
;MSNKFPNNFIWGAATSSYQIEGASSIDGKGKSIWDTFSHTKGKVFNNQNADIATDHYNRYKEDVALMNNIKLKAYRFSISWPRIFPDGKGKFNKKGVDFYSKLLDELLKLSLIHI
;
A
#
# COMPACT_ATOMS: atom_id res chain seq x y z
N MET A 1 -8.59 -19.86 -32.79
CA MET A 1 -9.46 -18.96 -31.97
C MET A 1 -8.56 -18.00 -31.19
N SER A 2 -8.75 -16.72 -31.37
CA SER A 2 -8.04 -15.74 -30.52
C SER A 2 -8.78 -15.63 -29.19
N ASN A 3 -8.18 -16.08 -28.11
CA ASN A 3 -8.69 -15.87 -26.75
C ASN A 3 -8.50 -14.39 -26.38
N LYS A 4 -9.43 -13.55 -26.79
CA LYS A 4 -9.43 -12.14 -26.41
C LYS A 4 -10.39 -11.93 -25.25
N PHE A 5 -9.95 -11.14 -24.27
CA PHE A 5 -10.84 -10.66 -23.22
C PHE A 5 -11.92 -9.74 -23.81
N PRO A 6 -13.11 -9.69 -23.20
CA PRO A 6 -14.13 -8.72 -23.63
C PRO A 6 -13.60 -7.28 -23.63
N ASN A 7 -14.13 -6.44 -24.52
CA ASN A 7 -13.68 -5.04 -24.62
C ASN A 7 -13.89 -4.23 -23.32
N ASN A 8 -14.85 -4.63 -22.51
CA ASN A 8 -15.15 -4.01 -21.22
C ASN A 8 -14.46 -4.68 -20.04
N PHE A 9 -13.50 -5.58 -20.28
CA PHE A 9 -12.74 -6.24 -19.23
C PHE A 9 -11.89 -5.21 -18.47
N ILE A 10 -11.97 -5.25 -17.12
CA ILE A 10 -11.24 -4.33 -16.26
C ILE A 10 -9.95 -4.99 -15.79
N TRP A 11 -8.83 -4.49 -16.30
CA TRP A 11 -7.50 -4.90 -15.85
C TRP A 11 -7.14 -4.17 -14.56
N GLY A 12 -6.77 -4.92 -13.52
CA GLY A 12 -6.45 -4.36 -12.23
C GLY A 12 -5.29 -5.08 -11.56
N ALA A 13 -4.82 -4.49 -10.48
CA ALA A 13 -3.80 -5.06 -9.61
C ALA A 13 -4.19 -4.85 -8.14
N ALA A 14 -3.53 -5.60 -7.27
CA ALA A 14 -3.74 -5.49 -5.83
C ALA A 14 -2.40 -5.49 -5.09
N THR A 15 -2.35 -4.74 -4.01
CA THR A 15 -1.22 -4.72 -3.08
C THR A 15 -1.72 -4.80 -1.64
N SER A 16 -0.79 -5.00 -0.72
CA SER A 16 -1.09 -4.86 0.71
C SER A 16 -0.11 -3.89 1.36
N SER A 17 -0.58 -3.15 2.36
CA SER A 17 0.19 -2.11 3.03
C SER A 17 1.52 -2.61 3.56
N TYR A 18 1.52 -3.72 4.29
CA TYR A 18 2.74 -4.28 4.86
C TYR A 18 3.77 -4.66 3.77
N GLN A 19 3.30 -5.23 2.65
CA GLN A 19 4.19 -5.74 1.61
C GLN A 19 4.89 -4.66 0.79
N ILE A 20 4.32 -3.45 0.70
CA ILE A 20 4.85 -2.43 -0.20
C ILE A 20 5.23 -1.10 0.45
N GLU A 21 4.55 -0.68 1.52
CA GLU A 21 4.68 0.68 2.03
C GLU A 21 6.07 1.00 2.57
N GLY A 22 6.69 0.09 3.33
CA GLY A 22 7.88 0.43 4.10
C GLY A 22 7.57 1.46 5.17
N ALA A 23 8.52 2.33 5.47
CA ALA A 23 8.35 3.40 6.46
C ALA A 23 7.75 2.88 7.78
N SER A 24 8.26 1.75 8.27
CA SER A 24 7.65 0.96 9.35
C SER A 24 7.54 1.70 10.68
N SER A 25 8.39 2.71 10.91
CA SER A 25 8.40 3.53 12.13
C SER A 25 8.38 5.04 11.84
N ILE A 26 8.03 5.43 10.62
CA ILE A 26 8.05 6.83 10.20
C ILE A 26 6.67 7.47 10.41
N ASP A 27 6.68 8.78 10.69
CA ASP A 27 5.48 9.62 10.82
C ASP A 27 4.46 9.09 11.83
N GLY A 28 4.95 8.52 12.93
CA GLY A 28 4.10 8.09 14.04
C GLY A 28 3.35 6.79 13.83
N LYS A 29 3.71 5.98 12.81
CA LYS A 29 3.13 4.65 12.62
C LYS A 29 3.44 3.75 13.82
N GLY A 30 2.40 3.10 14.38
CA GLY A 30 2.55 2.04 15.35
C GLY A 30 2.97 0.70 14.72
N LYS A 31 3.34 -0.25 15.57
CA LYS A 31 3.70 -1.60 15.11
C LYS A 31 2.46 -2.40 14.74
N SER A 32 2.51 -3.09 13.60
CA SER A 32 1.53 -4.12 13.24
C SER A 32 1.96 -5.49 13.80
N ILE A 33 1.05 -6.46 13.72
CA ILE A 33 1.39 -7.86 14.03
C ILE A 33 2.52 -8.38 13.12
N TRP A 34 2.56 -7.94 11.87
CA TRP A 34 3.59 -8.32 10.90
C TRP A 34 4.95 -7.69 11.22
N ASP A 35 4.99 -6.46 11.73
CA ASP A 35 6.23 -5.84 12.20
C ASP A 35 6.82 -6.68 13.34
N THR A 36 6.00 -7.03 14.32
CA THR A 36 6.43 -7.87 15.45
C THR A 36 6.88 -9.25 14.99
N PHE A 37 6.10 -9.91 14.14
CA PHE A 37 6.40 -11.26 13.64
C PHE A 37 7.70 -11.28 12.84
N SER A 38 7.88 -10.37 11.89
CA SER A 38 9.06 -10.35 11.02
C SER A 38 10.35 -10.00 11.74
N HIS A 39 10.27 -9.22 12.82
CA HIS A 39 11.42 -8.90 13.66
C HIS A 39 11.71 -9.96 14.72
N THR A 40 10.86 -10.96 14.88
CA THR A 40 11.12 -12.08 15.77
C THR A 40 12.07 -13.06 15.10
N LYS A 41 13.26 -13.25 15.69
CA LYS A 41 14.31 -14.12 15.14
C LYS A 41 13.78 -15.52 14.78
N GLY A 42 14.11 -15.96 13.58
CA GLY A 42 13.79 -17.31 13.08
C GLY A 42 12.34 -17.49 12.60
N LYS A 43 11.50 -16.46 12.62
CA LYS A 43 10.12 -16.55 12.13
C LYS A 43 9.97 -16.34 10.63
N VAL A 44 10.87 -15.56 10.03
CA VAL A 44 10.89 -15.29 8.60
C VAL A 44 12.22 -15.76 8.01
N PHE A 45 12.19 -16.30 6.81
CA PHE A 45 13.37 -16.76 6.09
C PHE A 45 14.43 -15.64 6.04
N ASN A 46 15.66 -15.96 6.41
CA ASN A 46 16.78 -15.02 6.51
C ASN A 46 16.49 -13.76 7.38
N ASN A 47 15.52 -13.84 8.31
CA ASN A 47 15.09 -12.71 9.14
C ASN A 47 14.72 -11.46 8.32
N GLN A 48 14.23 -11.64 7.10
CA GLN A 48 13.76 -10.54 6.26
C GLN A 48 12.54 -9.86 6.88
N ASN A 49 12.40 -8.58 6.61
CA ASN A 49 11.28 -7.75 7.05
C ASN A 49 10.85 -6.78 5.95
N ALA A 50 9.79 -6.03 6.19
CA ALA A 50 9.26 -5.06 5.26
C ALA A 50 9.45 -3.61 5.73
N ASP A 51 10.54 -3.32 6.45
CA ASP A 51 10.81 -1.97 6.96
C ASP A 51 10.96 -0.94 5.85
N ILE A 52 11.51 -1.37 4.72
CA ILE A 52 11.66 -0.57 3.51
C ILE A 52 10.70 -1.06 2.42
N ALA A 53 10.62 -2.38 2.21
CA ALA A 53 9.84 -3.02 1.15
C ALA A 53 10.11 -2.37 -0.23
N THR A 54 9.08 -1.96 -0.95
CA THR A 54 9.22 -1.17 -2.19
C THR A 54 9.17 0.35 -1.95
N ASP A 55 9.15 0.74 -0.69
CA ASP A 55 9.14 2.15 -0.24
C ASP A 55 7.96 2.96 -0.82
N HIS A 56 6.81 2.32 -0.96
CA HIS A 56 5.62 2.95 -1.54
C HIS A 56 5.17 4.18 -0.76
N TYR A 57 5.38 4.21 0.55
CA TYR A 57 5.05 5.37 1.39
C TYR A 57 5.69 6.66 0.87
N ASN A 58 6.94 6.59 0.44
CA ASN A 58 7.66 7.74 -0.11
C ASN A 58 7.51 7.88 -1.63
N ARG A 59 7.31 6.76 -2.33
CA ARG A 59 7.31 6.67 -3.81
C ARG A 59 5.95 6.49 -4.44
N TYR A 60 4.87 6.69 -3.70
CA TYR A 60 3.50 6.42 -4.19
C TYR A 60 3.15 7.15 -5.49
N LYS A 61 3.68 8.37 -5.71
CA LYS A 61 3.44 9.11 -6.96
C LYS A 61 4.06 8.42 -8.17
N GLU A 62 5.29 7.92 -8.01
CA GLU A 62 5.98 7.15 -9.06
C GLU A 62 5.23 5.84 -9.32
N ASP A 63 4.82 5.16 -8.27
CA ASP A 63 4.11 3.88 -8.39
C ASP A 63 2.75 4.06 -9.08
N VAL A 64 2.00 5.11 -8.74
CA VAL A 64 0.73 5.45 -9.40
C VAL A 64 0.96 5.82 -10.86
N ALA A 65 2.03 6.56 -11.18
CA ALA A 65 2.40 6.85 -12.56
C ALA A 65 2.71 5.56 -13.37
N LEU A 66 3.41 4.59 -12.74
CA LEU A 66 3.65 3.28 -13.36
C LEU A 66 2.35 2.52 -13.63
N MET A 67 1.39 2.53 -12.70
CA MET A 67 0.07 1.93 -12.90
C MET A 67 -0.64 2.53 -14.11
N ASN A 68 -0.55 3.85 -14.30
CA ASN A 68 -1.09 4.52 -15.46
C ASN A 68 -0.39 4.11 -16.76
N ASN A 69 0.93 4.00 -16.74
CA ASN A 69 1.72 3.60 -17.91
C ASN A 69 1.38 2.19 -18.40
N ILE A 70 1.11 1.25 -17.50
CA ILE A 70 0.65 -0.10 -17.87
C ILE A 70 -0.86 -0.18 -18.09
N LYS A 71 -1.56 0.97 -18.02
CA LYS A 71 -2.99 1.11 -18.34
C LYS A 71 -3.90 0.30 -17.43
N LEU A 72 -3.57 0.17 -16.14
CA LEU A 72 -4.48 -0.38 -15.15
C LEU A 72 -5.76 0.47 -15.06
N LYS A 73 -6.88 -0.20 -14.87
CA LYS A 73 -8.20 0.44 -14.70
C LYS A 73 -8.72 0.33 -13.28
N ALA A 74 -8.19 -0.61 -12.50
CA ALA A 74 -8.56 -0.81 -11.11
C ALA A 74 -7.33 -1.08 -10.24
N TYR A 75 -7.36 -0.60 -9.03
CA TYR A 75 -6.32 -0.86 -8.05
C TYR A 75 -6.95 -1.11 -6.68
N ARG A 76 -6.66 -2.27 -6.08
CA ARG A 76 -7.05 -2.62 -4.72
C ARG A 76 -5.83 -2.51 -3.80
N PHE A 77 -5.97 -1.79 -2.72
CA PHE A 77 -4.93 -1.68 -1.70
C PHE A 77 -5.51 -1.75 -0.30
N SER A 78 -4.69 -2.09 0.66
CA SER A 78 -5.08 -2.07 2.07
C SER A 78 -4.53 -0.84 2.78
N ILE A 79 -5.25 -0.39 3.79
CA ILE A 79 -4.82 0.69 4.68
C ILE A 79 -4.18 0.05 5.91
N SER A 80 -2.97 0.49 6.26
CA SER A 80 -2.30 0.07 7.49
C SER A 80 -3.02 0.65 8.71
N TRP A 81 -3.73 -0.18 9.45
CA TRP A 81 -4.43 0.26 10.65
C TRP A 81 -3.51 0.99 11.65
N PRO A 82 -2.32 0.45 12.00
CA PRO A 82 -1.43 1.13 12.94
C PRO A 82 -0.80 2.42 12.40
N ARG A 83 -0.92 2.71 11.10
CA ARG A 83 -0.53 4.01 10.55
C ARG A 83 -1.59 5.07 10.85
N ILE A 84 -2.86 4.66 10.92
CA ILE A 84 -3.98 5.55 11.27
C ILE A 84 -4.18 5.60 12.79
N PHE A 85 -4.20 4.46 13.44
CA PHE A 85 -4.34 4.33 14.89
C PHE A 85 -3.11 3.61 15.48
N PRO A 86 -2.05 4.36 15.83
CA PRO A 86 -0.80 3.76 16.33
C PRO A 86 -0.97 2.85 17.54
N ASP A 87 -1.93 3.18 18.41
CA ASP A 87 -2.25 2.40 19.60
C ASP A 87 -3.42 1.42 19.39
N GLY A 88 -3.84 1.22 18.15
CA GLY A 88 -4.94 0.34 17.77
C GLY A 88 -6.33 0.96 17.90
N LYS A 89 -6.48 2.00 18.70
CA LYS A 89 -7.73 2.75 18.94
C LYS A 89 -7.42 4.14 19.49
N GLY A 90 -8.46 4.94 19.68
CA GLY A 90 -8.34 6.26 20.31
C GLY A 90 -7.91 7.34 19.32
N LYS A 91 -6.86 8.06 19.63
CA LYS A 91 -6.40 9.19 18.81
C LYS A 91 -5.81 8.71 17.48
N PHE A 92 -6.32 9.24 16.37
CA PHE A 92 -5.77 8.93 15.05
C PHE A 92 -4.51 9.75 14.74
N ASN A 93 -3.64 9.18 13.93
CA ASN A 93 -2.43 9.81 13.44
C ASN A 93 -2.71 10.58 12.14
N LYS A 94 -2.72 11.91 12.23
CA LYS A 94 -3.02 12.78 11.09
C LYS A 94 -2.09 12.53 9.89
N LYS A 95 -0.80 12.30 10.11
CA LYS A 95 0.15 12.04 9.02
C LYS A 95 -0.16 10.76 8.25
N GLY A 96 -0.66 9.73 8.93
CA GLY A 96 -1.12 8.51 8.30
C GLY A 96 -2.37 8.73 7.44
N VAL A 97 -3.34 9.50 7.96
CA VAL A 97 -4.54 9.88 7.20
C VAL A 97 -4.16 10.70 5.97
N ASP A 98 -3.28 11.69 6.14
CA ASP A 98 -2.82 12.56 5.05
C ASP A 98 -2.12 11.76 3.92
N PHE A 99 -1.36 10.73 4.27
CA PHE A 99 -0.73 9.85 3.28
C PHE A 99 -1.78 9.17 2.39
N TYR A 100 -2.78 8.51 3.00
CA TYR A 100 -3.82 7.83 2.21
C TYR A 100 -4.70 8.81 1.43
N SER A 101 -4.98 9.98 1.97
CA SER A 101 -5.70 11.03 1.23
C SER A 101 -4.93 11.44 -0.03
N LYS A 102 -3.62 11.68 0.10
CA LYS A 102 -2.76 12.02 -1.05
C LYS A 102 -2.66 10.89 -2.07
N LEU A 103 -2.59 9.64 -1.60
CA LEU A 103 -2.60 8.48 -2.50
C LEU A 103 -3.91 8.41 -3.29
N LEU A 104 -5.04 8.60 -2.64
CA LEU A 104 -6.35 8.64 -3.30
C LEU A 104 -6.44 9.77 -4.32
N ASP A 105 -5.95 10.97 -3.98
CA ASP A 105 -5.91 12.10 -4.91
C ASP A 105 -5.11 11.78 -6.18
N GLU A 106 -3.94 11.13 -6.04
CA GLU A 106 -3.14 10.72 -7.21
C GLU A 106 -3.87 9.67 -8.06
N LEU A 107 -4.52 8.68 -7.43
CA LEU A 107 -5.30 7.67 -8.14
C LEU A 107 -6.49 8.28 -8.88
N LEU A 108 -7.20 9.25 -8.27
CA LEU A 108 -8.32 9.94 -8.89
C LEU A 108 -7.90 10.78 -10.10
N LYS A 109 -6.74 11.45 -10.05
CA LYS A 109 -6.19 12.19 -11.19
C LYS A 109 -6.01 11.33 -12.44
N LEU A 110 -5.73 10.06 -12.27
CA LEU A 110 -5.49 9.09 -13.35
C LEU A 110 -6.75 8.30 -13.72
N SER A 111 -7.91 8.67 -13.19
CA SER A 111 -9.20 7.98 -13.41
C SER A 111 -9.14 6.48 -13.08
N LEU A 112 -8.31 6.08 -12.13
CA LEU A 112 -8.26 4.72 -11.65
C LEU A 112 -9.43 4.42 -10.72
N ILE A 113 -10.10 3.28 -10.96
CA ILE A 113 -11.09 2.73 -10.04
C ILE A 113 -10.32 2.08 -8.89
N HIS A 114 -10.60 2.50 -7.66
CA HIS A 114 -10.01 1.88 -6.47
C HIS A 114 -11.11 1.27 -5.62
N ILE A 115 -10.82 0.09 -5.15
CA ILE A 115 -11.73 -0.73 -4.36
C ILE A 115 -11.05 -1.01 -3.00
#